data_f01b754fee07c7bf4699332d50cc2106
#
_entry.id   f01b754fee07c7bf4699332d50cc2106
#
_cell.length_a   1.000
_cell.length_b   1.000
_cell.length_c   1.000
_cell.angle_alpha   90.00
_cell.angle_beta   90.00
_cell.angle_gamma   90.00
#
_symmetry.space_group_name_H-M   'P 1'
#
loop_
_entity.id
_entity.type
_entity.pdbx_description
1 polymer ?
#
loop_
_entity_poly.entity_id
_entity_poly.type
_entity_poly.pdbx_seq_one_letter_code
_entity_poly.pdbx_strand_id
1 'polypeptide(L)'
;IVGLSAETESLVKLINELPSGCIDYIGAGPLHVSTTKPEASVGGNDGSGHTLDEEQINAICAASEFPVVVGGGVHADDMEMLARSKAAGWFVVSAIAGADDPEAATREMVTRWKAVRGDAKHGYAPRVK
;
A
#
# COMPACT_ATOMS: atom_id res chain seq x y z
N ILE A 1 -7.99 -13.07 -8.31
CA ILE A 1 -7.19 -11.85 -8.12
C ILE A 1 -5.92 -12.21 -7.37
N VAL A 2 -4.79 -11.87 -7.93
CA VAL A 2 -3.49 -12.21 -7.36
C VAL A 2 -2.67 -10.93 -7.15
N GLY A 3 -2.17 -10.76 -5.94
CA GLY A 3 -1.26 -9.68 -5.59
C GLY A 3 0.13 -10.20 -5.29
N LEU A 4 1.12 -9.36 -5.50
CA LEU A 4 2.52 -9.69 -5.22
C LEU A 4 3.18 -8.53 -4.48
N SER A 5 3.95 -8.84 -3.44
CA SER A 5 4.63 -7.83 -2.64
C SER A 5 5.87 -7.30 -3.37
N ALA A 6 6.05 -5.98 -3.35
CA ALA A 6 7.25 -5.33 -3.83
C ALA A 6 7.61 -4.15 -2.95
N GLU A 7 8.82 -4.15 -2.42
CA GLU A 7 9.29 -3.15 -1.46
C GLU A 7 10.24 -2.14 -2.10
N THR A 8 10.67 -2.41 -3.32
CA THR A 8 11.64 -1.56 -4.04
C THR A 8 11.26 -1.41 -5.50
N GLU A 9 11.76 -0.34 -6.13
CA GLU A 9 11.60 -0.14 -7.58
C GLU A 9 12.20 -1.29 -8.40
N SER A 10 13.29 -1.87 -7.92
CA SER A 10 13.93 -2.99 -8.63
C SER A 10 13.02 -4.20 -8.68
N LEU A 11 12.33 -4.51 -7.58
CA LEU A 11 11.36 -5.60 -7.54
C LEU A 11 10.16 -5.30 -8.45
N VAL A 12 9.70 -4.05 -8.46
CA VAL A 12 8.61 -3.63 -9.36
C VAL A 12 8.97 -3.85 -10.82
N LYS A 13 10.19 -3.51 -11.21
CA LYS A 13 10.67 -3.71 -12.58
C LYS A 13 10.67 -5.19 -12.97
N LEU A 14 11.12 -6.07 -12.05
CA LEU A 14 11.07 -7.51 -12.27
C LEU A 14 9.62 -8.01 -12.42
N ILE A 15 8.72 -7.48 -11.60
CA ILE A 15 7.30 -7.85 -11.65
C ILE A 15 6.67 -7.41 -12.98
N ASN A 16 7.04 -6.26 -13.49
CA ASN A 16 6.55 -5.79 -14.79
C ASN A 16 6.92 -6.74 -15.95
N GLU A 17 7.99 -7.51 -15.79
CA GLU A 17 8.43 -8.50 -16.79
C GLU A 17 7.62 -9.80 -16.77
N LEU A 18 6.76 -9.99 -15.77
CA LEU A 18 5.93 -11.20 -15.69
C LEU A 18 4.92 -11.26 -16.84
N PRO A 19 4.58 -12.49 -17.30
CA PRO A 19 3.57 -12.64 -18.34
C PRO A 19 2.25 -11.99 -17.97
N SER A 20 1.56 -11.47 -18.96
CA SER A 20 0.23 -10.88 -18.80
C SER A 20 -0.72 -11.84 -18.13
N GLY A 21 -1.46 -11.36 -17.14
CA GLY A 21 -2.45 -12.16 -16.41
C GLY A 21 -1.92 -12.92 -15.20
N CYS A 22 -0.61 -12.86 -14.92
CA CYS A 22 -0.05 -13.53 -13.74
C CYS A 22 -0.44 -12.85 -12.44
N ILE A 23 -0.47 -11.53 -12.42
CA ILE A 23 -0.85 -10.75 -11.24
C ILE A 23 -1.80 -9.61 -11.61
N ASP A 24 -2.50 -9.12 -10.61
CA ASP A 24 -3.48 -8.04 -10.76
C ASP A 24 -3.05 -6.76 -10.05
N TYR A 25 -2.27 -6.86 -8.97
CA TYR A 25 -1.83 -5.68 -8.22
C TYR A 25 -0.53 -5.96 -7.46
N ILE A 26 0.08 -4.88 -6.99
CA ILE A 26 1.29 -4.92 -6.15
C ILE A 26 0.95 -4.39 -4.77
N GLY A 27 1.40 -5.10 -3.74
CA GLY A 27 1.38 -4.62 -2.36
C GLY A 27 2.73 -4.04 -1.98
N ALA A 28 2.77 -2.78 -1.60
CA ALA A 28 4.00 -2.09 -1.19
C ALA A 28 3.95 -1.78 0.30
N GLY A 29 5.10 -1.80 0.92
CA GLY A 29 5.25 -1.53 2.35
C GLY A 29 6.59 -2.05 2.86
N PRO A 30 6.79 -2.03 4.19
CA PRO A 30 5.87 -1.45 5.18
C PRO A 30 5.95 0.08 5.23
N LEU A 31 4.84 0.72 5.57
CA LEU A 31 4.81 2.17 5.79
C LEU A 31 5.40 2.52 7.16
N HIS A 32 5.10 1.68 8.16
CA HIS A 32 5.66 1.76 9.51
C HIS A 32 6.08 0.37 9.97
N VAL A 33 6.88 0.29 11.02
CA VAL A 33 7.24 -0.98 11.64
C VAL A 33 5.97 -1.71 12.06
N SER A 34 5.83 -2.95 11.63
CA SER A 34 4.63 -3.75 11.88
C SER A 34 4.88 -4.82 12.94
N THR A 35 3.96 -4.93 13.89
CA THR A 35 3.96 -6.03 14.85
C THR A 35 3.31 -7.30 14.28
N THR A 36 2.55 -7.17 13.20
CA THR A 36 1.90 -8.31 12.54
C THR A 36 2.89 -9.16 11.76
N LYS A 37 3.83 -8.50 11.06
CA LYS A 37 4.92 -9.14 10.33
C LYS A 37 6.22 -8.42 10.64
N PRO A 38 6.86 -8.70 11.78
CA PRO A 38 8.11 -8.02 12.15
C PRO A 38 9.21 -8.21 11.09
N GLU A 39 9.25 -9.36 10.43
CA GLU A 39 10.21 -9.66 9.38
C GLU A 39 10.08 -8.76 8.15
N ALA A 40 8.89 -8.25 7.88
CA ALA A 40 8.67 -7.31 6.78
C ALA A 40 9.28 -5.93 7.05
N SER A 41 9.47 -5.61 8.34
CA SER A 41 10.08 -4.35 8.77
C SER A 41 11.60 -4.43 8.82
N VAL A 42 12.14 -5.65 8.79
CA VAL A 42 13.58 -5.89 8.71
C VAL A 42 13.92 -5.96 7.23
N GLY A 43 14.01 -4.80 6.63
CA GLY A 43 14.27 -4.72 5.20
C GLY A 43 15.72 -4.96 4.89
N GLY A 44 15.93 -5.74 3.87
CA GLY A 44 17.23 -5.85 3.23
C GLY A 44 18.31 -6.50 4.05
N ASN A 45 19.50 -6.37 3.55
CA ASN A 45 20.68 -7.07 4.06
C ASN A 45 21.36 -6.34 5.21
N ASP A 46 20.88 -5.19 5.61
CA ASP A 46 21.53 -4.37 6.62
C ASP A 46 20.92 -4.50 8.02
N GLY A 47 19.80 -5.23 8.13
CA GLY A 47 19.12 -5.43 9.42
C GLY A 47 18.43 -4.19 9.98
N SER A 48 18.46 -3.07 9.28
CA SER A 48 17.70 -1.87 9.66
C SER A 48 16.26 -1.99 9.19
N GLY A 49 15.31 -1.58 10.00
CA GLY A 49 13.91 -1.52 9.61
C GLY A 49 13.74 -0.54 8.44
N HIS A 50 13.28 -1.05 7.31
CA HIS A 50 13.06 -0.22 6.12
C HIS A 50 11.57 0.09 6.00
N THR A 51 11.24 1.39 6.02
CA THR A 51 9.87 1.86 5.83
C THR A 51 9.81 2.79 4.61
N LEU A 52 8.64 2.88 4.01
CA LEU A 52 8.45 3.72 2.83
C LEU A 52 7.92 5.10 3.22
N ASP A 53 8.42 6.13 2.57
CA ASP A 53 7.86 7.47 2.65
C ASP A 53 7.01 7.80 1.39
N GLU A 54 6.42 8.98 1.36
CA GLU A 54 5.57 9.40 0.23
C GLU A 54 6.34 9.41 -1.09
N GLU A 55 7.58 9.86 -1.08
CA GLU A 55 8.42 9.91 -2.28
C GLU A 55 8.69 8.50 -2.83
N GLN A 56 9.03 7.57 -1.95
CA GLN A 56 9.29 6.18 -2.32
C GLN A 56 8.02 5.50 -2.83
N ILE A 57 6.87 5.76 -2.21
CA ILE A 57 5.58 5.25 -2.68
C ILE A 57 5.30 5.75 -4.10
N ASN A 58 5.49 7.04 -4.34
CA ASN A 58 5.29 7.62 -5.66
C ASN A 58 6.25 7.04 -6.70
N ALA A 59 7.50 6.78 -6.32
CA ALA A 59 8.49 6.16 -7.20
C ALA A 59 8.08 4.73 -7.58
N ILE A 60 7.63 3.95 -6.63
CA ILE A 60 7.13 2.58 -6.86
C ILE A 60 5.91 2.63 -7.79
N CYS A 61 4.97 3.52 -7.53
CA CYS A 61 3.78 3.65 -8.37
C CYS A 61 4.12 4.07 -9.80
N ALA A 62 5.07 4.99 -9.96
CA ALA A 62 5.50 5.44 -11.28
C ALA A 62 6.20 4.33 -12.07
N ALA A 63 6.93 3.45 -11.39
CA ALA A 63 7.62 2.32 -12.02
C ALA A 63 6.68 1.16 -12.34
N SER A 64 5.55 1.04 -11.64
CA SER A 64 4.65 -0.10 -11.75
C SER A 64 3.67 0.02 -12.91
N GLU A 65 3.50 -1.07 -13.64
CA GLU A 65 2.43 -1.25 -14.63
C GLU A 65 1.13 -1.74 -13.98
N PHE A 66 1.17 -2.04 -12.70
CA PHE A 66 0.04 -2.56 -11.93
C PHE A 66 -0.38 -1.55 -10.86
N PRO A 67 -1.66 -1.59 -10.44
CA PRO A 67 -2.08 -0.78 -9.28
C PRO A 67 -1.26 -1.15 -8.05
N VAL A 68 -0.92 -0.14 -7.25
CA VAL A 68 -0.13 -0.33 -6.03
C VAL A 68 -1.00 0.01 -4.83
N VAL A 69 -1.12 -0.94 -3.89
CA VAL A 69 -1.77 -0.72 -2.60
C VAL A 69 -0.70 -0.73 -1.51
N VAL A 70 -0.85 0.15 -0.55
CA VAL A 70 0.15 0.33 0.51
C VAL A 70 -0.35 -0.26 1.83
N GLY A 71 0.51 -1.00 2.49
CA GLY A 71 0.20 -1.63 3.77
C GLY A 71 1.40 -1.68 4.69
N GLY A 72 1.23 -2.33 5.82
CA GLY A 72 2.28 -2.46 6.83
C GLY A 72 2.30 -1.29 7.81
N GLY A 73 1.55 -1.40 8.91
CA GLY A 73 1.49 -0.39 9.95
C GLY A 73 0.74 0.88 9.56
N VAL A 74 -0.13 0.81 8.57
CA VAL A 74 -0.95 1.97 8.14
C VAL A 74 -1.96 2.32 9.23
N HIS A 75 -2.06 3.61 9.54
CA HIS A 75 -2.97 4.17 10.53
C HIS A 75 -3.84 5.28 9.93
N ALA A 76 -4.85 5.69 10.69
CA ALA A 76 -5.73 6.79 10.26
C ALA A 76 -4.95 8.07 9.92
N ASP A 77 -3.88 8.37 10.64
CA ASP A 77 -3.05 9.55 10.42
C ASP A 77 -2.29 9.52 9.09
N ASP A 78 -2.19 8.36 8.46
CA ASP A 78 -1.52 8.21 7.17
C ASP A 78 -2.44 8.49 5.97
N MET A 79 -3.74 8.58 6.20
CA MET A 79 -4.73 8.63 5.13
C MET A 79 -4.56 9.83 4.20
N GLU A 80 -4.26 10.99 4.75
CA GLU A 80 -4.07 12.21 3.95
C GLU A 80 -2.86 12.09 3.02
N MET A 81 -1.76 11.58 3.54
CA MET A 81 -0.54 11.38 2.76
C MET A 81 -0.75 10.32 1.67
N LEU A 82 -1.33 9.19 2.03
CA LEU A 82 -1.63 8.12 1.07
C LEU A 82 -2.60 8.57 -0.01
N ALA A 83 -3.60 9.37 0.37
CA ALA A 83 -4.57 9.90 -0.58
C ALA A 83 -3.95 10.92 -1.56
N ARG A 84 -2.93 11.67 -1.13
CA ARG A 84 -2.16 12.56 -2.01
C ARG A 84 -1.22 11.78 -2.92
N SER A 85 -0.74 10.62 -2.47
CA SER A 85 0.22 9.81 -3.21
C SER A 85 -0.43 9.20 -4.46
N LYS A 86 0.40 8.55 -5.27
CA LYS A 86 -0.07 7.82 -6.45
C LYS A 86 -0.60 6.42 -6.14
N ALA A 87 -0.63 6.02 -4.88
CA ALA A 87 -1.14 4.71 -4.48
C ALA A 87 -2.60 4.54 -4.88
N ALA A 88 -2.95 3.36 -5.38
CA ALA A 88 -4.33 3.04 -5.75
C ALA A 88 -5.22 2.84 -4.53
N GLY A 89 -4.63 2.45 -3.41
CA GLY A 89 -5.36 2.20 -2.17
C GLY A 89 -4.43 1.77 -1.04
N TRP A 90 -5.02 1.28 0.00
CA TRP A 90 -4.30 0.84 1.19
C TRP A 90 -4.96 -0.40 1.79
N PHE A 91 -4.19 -1.10 2.62
CA PHE A 91 -4.72 -2.23 3.40
C PHE A 91 -4.16 -2.16 4.82
N VAL A 92 -4.93 -2.68 5.77
CA VAL A 92 -4.60 -2.65 7.20
C VAL A 92 -5.00 -3.95 7.87
N VAL A 93 -4.36 -4.23 8.99
CA VAL A 93 -4.72 -5.35 9.85
C VAL A 93 -5.02 -4.80 11.25
N SER A 94 -3.99 -4.47 12.01
CA SER A 94 -4.12 -4.11 13.43
C SER A 94 -4.86 -2.81 13.67
N ALA A 95 -4.80 -1.86 12.76
CA ALA A 95 -5.48 -0.57 12.92
C ALA A 95 -7.01 -0.72 12.99
N ILE A 96 -7.55 -1.78 12.42
CA ILE A 96 -8.98 -2.09 12.47
C ILE A 96 -9.23 -3.28 13.41
N ALA A 97 -8.54 -4.39 13.20
CA ALA A 97 -8.76 -5.61 13.99
C ALA A 97 -8.41 -5.43 15.47
N GLY A 98 -7.44 -4.57 15.78
CA GLY A 98 -7.04 -4.27 17.15
C GLY A 98 -7.74 -3.05 17.76
N ALA A 99 -8.63 -2.41 17.04
CA ALA A 99 -9.34 -1.23 17.54
C ALA A 99 -10.45 -1.62 18.53
N ASP A 100 -10.71 -0.74 19.51
CA ASP A 100 -11.83 -0.94 20.44
C ASP A 100 -13.18 -0.92 19.71
N ASP A 101 -13.28 -0.08 18.68
CA ASP A 101 -14.44 -0.02 17.80
C ASP A 101 -13.97 -0.10 16.32
N PRO A 102 -13.92 -1.31 15.75
CA PRO A 102 -13.46 -1.50 14.38
C PRO A 102 -14.27 -0.76 13.32
N GLU A 103 -15.57 -0.61 13.53
CA GLU A 103 -16.44 0.14 12.62
C GLU A 103 -16.06 1.62 12.61
N ALA A 104 -15.91 2.23 13.79
CA ALA A 104 -15.52 3.63 13.91
C ALA A 104 -14.13 3.88 13.32
N ALA A 105 -13.18 2.97 13.57
CA ALA A 105 -11.83 3.06 13.02
C ALA A 105 -11.85 3.01 11.48
N THR A 106 -12.61 2.09 10.92
CA THR A 106 -12.76 1.98 9.46
C THR A 106 -13.40 3.23 8.88
N ARG A 107 -14.46 3.72 9.49
CA ARG A 107 -15.18 4.91 9.06
C ARG A 107 -14.27 6.13 9.06
N GLU A 108 -13.47 6.31 10.10
CA GLU A 108 -12.50 7.40 10.19
C GLU A 108 -11.49 7.35 9.04
N MET A 109 -10.88 6.18 8.80
CA MET A 109 -9.88 6.02 7.75
C MET A 109 -10.46 6.31 6.36
N VAL A 110 -11.62 5.77 6.08
CA VAL A 110 -12.29 5.98 4.78
C VAL A 110 -12.68 7.45 4.60
N THR A 111 -13.20 8.08 5.64
CA THR A 111 -13.60 9.49 5.60
C THR A 111 -12.39 10.39 5.32
N ARG A 112 -11.28 10.17 6.00
CA ARG A 112 -10.05 10.95 5.82
C ARG A 112 -9.45 10.73 4.42
N TRP A 113 -9.46 9.51 3.94
CA TRP A 113 -9.02 9.19 2.57
C TRP A 113 -9.87 9.95 1.54
N LYS A 114 -11.18 9.87 1.65
CA LYS A 114 -12.11 10.51 0.71
C LYS A 114 -12.04 12.03 0.74
N ALA A 115 -11.76 12.62 1.91
CA ALA A 115 -11.63 14.06 2.05
C ALA A 115 -10.52 14.63 1.16
N VAL A 116 -9.48 13.86 0.90
CA VAL A 116 -8.36 14.26 0.03
C VAL A 116 -8.55 13.77 -1.40
N ARG A 117 -8.88 12.49 -1.56
CA ARG A 117 -8.96 11.84 -2.87
C ARG A 117 -10.28 12.08 -3.59
N GLY A 118 -11.35 12.35 -2.86
CA GLY A 118 -12.69 12.41 -3.40
C GLY A 118 -13.32 11.03 -3.54
N ASP A 119 -14.52 10.97 -4.11
CA ASP A 119 -15.19 9.69 -4.35
C ASP A 119 -14.46 8.88 -5.41
N ALA A 120 -14.48 7.61 -5.23
CA ALA A 120 -13.61 6.56 -5.73
C ALA A 120 -13.49 6.39 -7.26
N LYS A 121 -13.65 7.41 -8.04
CA LYS A 121 -13.44 7.33 -9.49
C LYS A 121 -12.01 7.65 -9.90
N HIS A 122 -11.14 7.89 -8.94
CA HIS A 122 -9.74 8.19 -9.20
C HIS A 122 -8.88 6.97 -8.92
N GLY A 123 -8.02 6.67 -9.83
CA GLY A 123 -6.91 5.78 -9.64
C GLY A 123 -7.12 4.41 -10.19
N TYR A 124 -7.99 3.60 -9.71
CA TYR A 124 -8.03 2.21 -10.12
C TYR A 124 -9.24 1.89 -11.00
N ALA A 125 -8.98 1.64 -12.27
CA ALA A 125 -9.92 0.91 -13.11
C ALA A 125 -9.48 -0.55 -13.09
N PRO A 126 -10.34 -1.49 -12.66
CA PRO A 126 -10.00 -2.89 -12.75
C PRO A 126 -9.64 -3.24 -14.19
N ARG A 127 -8.55 -3.99 -14.37
CA ARG A 127 -8.23 -4.50 -15.68
C ARG A 127 -9.38 -5.39 -16.15
N VAL A 128 -10.01 -4.98 -17.21
CA VAL A 128 -10.99 -5.81 -17.87
C VAL A 128 -10.23 -6.89 -18.63
N LYS A 129 -10.47 -8.09 -18.27
CA LYS A 129 -9.87 -9.23 -18.96
C LYS A 129 -10.61 -9.51 -20.25
#